data_26afac606c59fabed37fbf7bdd201f2f
#
_entry.id   26afac606c59fabed37fbf7bdd201f2f
#
_cell.length_a   1.000
_cell.length_b   1.000
_cell.length_c   1.000
_cell.angle_alpha   90.00
_cell.angle_beta   90.00
_cell.angle_gamma   90.00
#
_symmetry.space_group_name_H-M   'P 1'
#
loop_
_entity.id
_entity.type
_entity.pdbx_description
1 polymer ?
#
loop_
_entity_poly.entity_id
_entity_poly.type
_entity_poly.pdbx_seq_one_letter_code
_entity_poly.pdbx_strand_id
1 'polypeptide(L)'
;MLSGHRTMRVAALMFATAAWTLSARQAHPAEPHRHPDGQALENPFEATDDSIATGRQRYVFMCRECHGNRGLGDGDMAHAGGDVPDFTDGIWLHGESDGEIFLVIKEGVTADMQPYKERMGDEDIWHLVNYLKTLQR
;
A
#
# COMPACT_ATOMS: atom_id res chain seq x y z
N MET A 1 56.06 -53.25 22.96
CA MET A 1 55.79 -52.48 21.75
C MET A 1 54.28 -52.24 21.65
N LEU A 2 53.78 -51.10 22.13
CA LEU A 2 52.33 -50.74 22.12
C LEU A 2 52.16 -49.55 21.26
N SER A 3 51.57 -49.79 20.05
CA SER A 3 51.22 -48.73 19.07
C SER A 3 49.88 -48.10 19.45
N GLY A 4 49.90 -46.85 19.89
CA GLY A 4 48.72 -46.11 20.23
C GLY A 4 48.15 -45.35 18.97
N HIS A 5 47.01 -45.79 18.51
CA HIS A 5 46.26 -45.06 17.43
C HIS A 5 45.49 -43.91 18.06
N ARG A 6 45.95 -42.68 17.81
CA ARG A 6 45.21 -41.46 18.13
C ARG A 6 44.14 -41.25 17.05
N THR A 7 42.89 -41.50 17.38
CA THR A 7 41.74 -41.11 16.55
C THR A 7 41.48 -39.63 16.65
N MET A 8 41.76 -38.90 15.59
CA MET A 8 41.50 -37.49 15.46
C MET A 8 40.00 -37.31 15.13
N ARG A 9 39.24 -36.80 16.10
CA ARG A 9 37.82 -36.43 15.88
C ARG A 9 37.80 -35.08 15.18
N VAL A 10 37.41 -35.07 13.89
CA VAL A 10 37.11 -33.85 13.13
C VAL A 10 35.72 -33.40 13.54
N ALA A 11 35.64 -32.28 14.27
CA ALA A 11 34.37 -31.63 14.55
C ALA A 11 33.95 -30.84 13.32
N ALA A 12 32.90 -31.32 12.65
CA ALA A 12 32.27 -30.58 11.56
C ALA A 12 31.44 -29.39 12.12
N LEU A 13 31.96 -28.18 11.98
CA LEU A 13 31.19 -26.96 12.25
C LEU A 13 30.16 -26.76 11.13
N MET A 14 28.91 -27.03 11.44
CA MET A 14 27.80 -26.62 10.57
C MET A 14 27.57 -25.11 10.69
N PHE A 15 27.97 -24.36 9.70
CA PHE A 15 27.56 -22.97 9.54
C PHE A 15 26.10 -22.92 9.04
N ALA A 16 25.18 -22.62 9.94
CA ALA A 16 23.81 -22.28 9.57
C ALA A 16 23.82 -20.90 8.92
N THR A 17 23.78 -20.85 7.60
CA THR A 17 23.54 -19.61 6.85
C THR A 17 22.08 -19.23 7.01
N ALA A 18 21.80 -18.25 7.87
CA ALA A 18 20.50 -17.62 7.94
C ALA A 18 20.28 -16.88 6.61
N ALA A 19 19.47 -17.44 5.73
CA ALA A 19 19.00 -16.75 4.53
C ALA A 19 18.04 -15.63 4.98
N TRP A 20 18.56 -14.43 5.00
CA TRP A 20 17.71 -13.23 5.13
C TRP A 20 16.95 -13.08 3.81
N THR A 21 15.69 -13.49 3.80
CA THR A 21 14.78 -13.16 2.71
C THR A 21 14.50 -11.67 2.76
N LEU A 22 15.24 -10.87 1.97
CA LEU A 22 14.81 -9.52 1.63
C LEU A 22 13.47 -9.68 0.92
N SER A 23 12.39 -9.31 1.60
CA SER A 23 11.08 -9.15 0.96
C SER A 23 11.22 -7.95 0.02
N ALA A 24 11.55 -8.22 -1.23
CA ALA A 24 11.59 -7.20 -2.26
C ALA A 24 10.14 -6.68 -2.39
N ARG A 25 9.95 -5.40 -2.03
CA ARG A 25 8.69 -4.70 -2.27
C ARG A 25 8.46 -4.76 -3.78
N GLN A 26 7.48 -5.53 -4.21
CA GLN A 26 7.20 -5.68 -5.63
C GLN A 26 6.81 -4.32 -6.19
N ALA A 27 7.52 -3.89 -7.24
CA ALA A 27 7.14 -2.68 -7.97
C ALA A 27 5.75 -2.90 -8.58
N HIS A 28 4.84 -1.95 -8.35
CA HIS A 28 3.52 -2.03 -8.95
C HIS A 28 3.61 -1.82 -10.46
N PRO A 29 2.86 -2.61 -11.27
CA PRO A 29 2.76 -2.37 -12.70
C PRO A 29 2.19 -0.98 -12.99
N ALA A 30 2.62 -0.38 -14.09
CA ALA A 30 2.07 0.89 -14.58
C ALA A 30 0.68 0.73 -15.24
N GLU A 31 0.29 -0.51 -15.54
CA GLU A 31 -1.01 -0.85 -16.13
C GLU A 31 -2.04 -1.17 -15.05
N PRO A 32 -3.35 -0.97 -15.31
CA PRO A 32 -4.42 -1.35 -14.38
C PRO A 32 -4.33 -2.83 -13.99
N HIS A 33 -4.34 -3.13 -12.70
CA HIS A 33 -4.25 -4.47 -12.15
C HIS A 33 -5.07 -4.61 -10.87
N ARG A 34 -5.27 -5.86 -10.44
CA ARG A 34 -6.10 -6.18 -9.27
C ARG A 34 -5.24 -6.70 -8.12
N HIS A 35 -5.73 -6.47 -6.90
CA HIS A 35 -5.12 -6.97 -5.67
C HIS A 35 -6.06 -7.98 -4.99
N PRO A 36 -5.85 -9.30 -5.17
CA PRO A 36 -6.76 -10.32 -4.62
C PRO A 36 -6.98 -10.22 -3.12
N ASP A 37 -5.96 -9.85 -2.36
CA ASP A 37 -6.07 -9.66 -0.91
C ASP A 37 -6.99 -8.48 -0.56
N GLY A 38 -6.97 -7.43 -1.39
CA GLY A 38 -7.87 -6.29 -1.26
C GLY A 38 -9.31 -6.63 -1.63
N GLN A 39 -9.51 -7.43 -2.67
CA GLN A 39 -10.85 -7.86 -3.09
C GLN A 39 -11.62 -8.64 -2.01
N ALA A 40 -10.88 -9.31 -1.12
CA ALA A 40 -11.47 -10.05 0.00
C ALA A 40 -11.88 -9.16 1.19
N LEU A 41 -11.51 -7.88 1.17
CA LEU A 41 -11.84 -6.94 2.24
C LEU A 41 -13.11 -6.16 1.90
N GLU A 42 -14.03 -6.13 2.85
CA GLU A 42 -15.23 -5.30 2.76
C GLU A 42 -15.07 -4.07 3.65
N ASN A 43 -15.59 -2.93 3.18
CA ASN A 43 -15.62 -1.72 3.99
C ASN A 43 -16.64 -1.88 5.13
N PRO A 44 -16.21 -1.84 6.41
CA PRO A 44 -17.12 -2.00 7.53
C PRO A 44 -18.00 -0.76 7.80
N PHE A 45 -17.74 0.35 7.09
CA PHE A 45 -18.45 1.61 7.25
C PHE A 45 -19.29 1.93 6.02
N GLU A 46 -20.60 2.11 6.20
CA GLU A 46 -21.49 2.58 5.13
C GLU A 46 -21.08 3.97 4.64
N ALA A 47 -21.30 4.23 3.35
CA ALA A 47 -21.02 5.52 2.72
C ALA A 47 -22.10 6.56 3.05
N THR A 48 -22.28 6.87 4.33
CA THR A 48 -23.17 7.93 4.82
C THR A 48 -22.56 9.30 4.57
N ASP A 49 -23.39 10.37 4.62
CA ASP A 49 -22.92 11.75 4.50
C ASP A 49 -21.81 12.06 5.54
N ASP A 50 -21.94 11.57 6.76
CA ASP A 50 -20.94 11.77 7.82
C ASP A 50 -19.64 11.02 7.49
N SER A 51 -19.71 9.78 7.01
CA SER A 51 -18.55 9.00 6.59
C SER A 51 -17.82 9.70 5.44
N ILE A 52 -18.55 10.13 4.41
CA ILE A 52 -18.02 10.85 3.25
C ILE A 52 -17.39 12.17 3.68
N ALA A 53 -18.01 12.93 4.60
CA ALA A 53 -17.47 14.19 5.11
C ALA A 53 -16.15 13.97 5.88
N THR A 54 -16.08 12.89 6.69
CA THR A 54 -14.87 12.48 7.39
C THR A 54 -13.77 12.13 6.39
N GLY A 55 -14.06 11.30 5.40
CA GLY A 55 -13.13 10.92 4.34
C GLY A 55 -12.62 12.13 3.55
N ARG A 56 -13.53 13.07 3.20
CA ARG A 56 -13.15 14.31 2.53
C ARG A 56 -12.18 15.14 3.38
N GLN A 57 -12.39 15.20 4.68
CA GLN A 57 -11.49 15.91 5.59
C GLN A 57 -10.09 15.28 5.56
N ARG A 58 -9.97 13.94 5.62
CA ARG A 58 -8.69 13.23 5.49
C ARG A 58 -8.03 13.48 4.13
N TYR A 59 -8.81 13.47 3.05
CA TYR A 59 -8.34 13.79 1.71
C TYR A 59 -7.69 15.17 1.63
N VAL A 60 -8.37 16.19 2.14
CA VAL A 60 -7.87 17.58 2.11
C VAL A 60 -6.56 17.73 2.86
N PHE A 61 -6.36 17.01 3.97
CA PHE A 61 -5.16 17.13 4.77
C PHE A 61 -3.98 16.27 4.29
N MET A 62 -4.26 15.12 3.65
CA MET A 62 -3.23 14.11 3.39
C MET A 62 -2.96 13.82 1.92
N CYS A 63 -3.92 14.11 1.03
CA CYS A 63 -3.91 13.62 -0.35
C CYS A 63 -3.91 14.74 -1.39
N ARG A 64 -4.57 15.85 -1.08
CA ARG A 64 -4.82 16.97 -1.99
C ARG A 64 -3.57 17.53 -2.65
N GLU A 65 -2.47 17.62 -1.93
CA GLU A 65 -1.22 18.22 -2.42
C GLU A 65 -0.71 17.54 -3.70
N CYS A 66 -0.93 16.22 -3.80
CA CYS A 66 -0.57 15.44 -4.99
C CYS A 66 -1.77 15.20 -5.90
N HIS A 67 -2.93 14.79 -5.32
CA HIS A 67 -4.09 14.37 -6.11
C HIS A 67 -5.02 15.52 -6.53
N GLY A 68 -4.75 16.77 -6.12
CA GLY A 68 -5.56 17.94 -6.44
C GLY A 68 -6.83 18.06 -5.61
N ASN A 69 -7.47 19.22 -5.66
CA ASN A 69 -8.68 19.49 -4.87
C ASN A 69 -9.90 18.65 -5.27
N ARG A 70 -9.92 18.15 -6.50
CA ARG A 70 -11.03 17.40 -7.11
C ARG A 70 -10.65 15.97 -7.47
N GLY A 71 -9.43 15.52 -7.12
CA GLY A 71 -8.94 14.20 -7.44
C GLY A 71 -8.52 14.00 -8.89
N LEU A 72 -8.16 15.08 -9.61
CA LEU A 72 -7.76 15.05 -11.03
C LEU A 72 -6.27 14.69 -11.22
N GLY A 73 -5.52 14.44 -10.16
CA GLY A 73 -4.07 14.25 -10.25
C GLY A 73 -3.30 15.56 -10.52
N ASP A 74 -3.95 16.71 -10.36
CA ASP A 74 -3.48 18.06 -10.69
C ASP A 74 -3.02 18.86 -9.46
N GLY A 75 -2.60 18.18 -8.39
CA GLY A 75 -2.08 18.84 -7.19
C GLY A 75 -0.73 19.53 -7.43
N ASP A 76 -0.39 20.50 -6.59
CA ASP A 76 0.86 21.27 -6.71
C ASP A 76 2.11 20.39 -6.63
N MET A 77 2.01 19.23 -5.94
CA MET A 77 3.09 18.25 -5.79
C MET A 77 3.05 17.12 -6.84
N ALA A 78 2.07 17.12 -7.76
CA ALA A 78 1.89 16.05 -8.76
C ALA A 78 3.12 15.86 -9.65
N HIS A 79 3.79 16.95 -10.02
CA HIS A 79 4.96 16.90 -10.91
C HIS A 79 6.25 16.41 -10.24
N ALA A 80 6.29 16.36 -8.91
CA ALA A 80 7.45 15.89 -8.16
C ALA A 80 7.49 14.35 -8.06
N GLY A 81 6.35 13.66 -8.21
CA GLY A 81 6.17 12.24 -7.92
C GLY A 81 5.76 11.36 -9.10
N GLY A 82 5.79 11.84 -10.34
CA GLY A 82 5.36 11.07 -11.51
C GLY A 82 3.87 11.19 -11.82
N ASP A 83 3.31 10.19 -12.52
CA ASP A 83 1.90 10.19 -12.93
C ASP A 83 0.98 9.94 -11.71
N VAL A 84 0.31 10.99 -11.27
CA VAL A 84 -0.69 10.91 -10.20
C VAL A 84 -2.05 10.60 -10.83
N PRO A 85 -2.76 9.53 -10.40
CA PRO A 85 -4.00 9.13 -11.04
C PRO A 85 -5.12 10.17 -10.87
N ASP A 86 -5.93 10.29 -11.92
CA ASP A 86 -7.22 11.00 -11.91
C ASP A 86 -8.30 10.06 -11.38
N PHE A 87 -8.84 10.36 -10.21
CA PHE A 87 -9.90 9.54 -9.59
C PHE A 87 -11.27 9.72 -10.23
N THR A 88 -11.41 10.67 -11.19
CA THR A 88 -12.70 11.01 -11.81
C THR A 88 -12.92 10.34 -13.16
N ASP A 89 -11.91 9.75 -13.75
CA ASP A 89 -11.95 9.15 -15.10
C ASP A 89 -12.48 7.70 -15.12
N GLY A 90 -12.70 7.11 -13.95
CA GLY A 90 -13.17 5.74 -13.82
C GLY A 90 -12.08 4.67 -14.01
N ILE A 91 -10.81 5.07 -14.16
CA ILE A 91 -9.68 4.14 -14.33
C ILE A 91 -8.94 3.98 -12.99
N TRP A 92 -9.04 2.80 -12.39
CA TRP A 92 -8.34 2.46 -11.15
C TRP A 92 -7.12 1.59 -11.45
N LEU A 93 -5.92 2.17 -11.36
CA LEU A 93 -4.66 1.46 -11.67
C LEU A 93 -4.41 0.27 -10.75
N HIS A 94 -4.84 0.36 -9.49
CA HIS A 94 -4.55 -0.61 -8.44
C HIS A 94 -5.79 -1.34 -7.91
N GLY A 95 -6.82 -1.49 -8.76
CA GLY A 95 -8.10 -2.08 -8.39
C GLY A 95 -9.11 -1.07 -7.87
N GLU A 96 -10.40 -1.40 -8.04
CA GLU A 96 -11.53 -0.50 -7.81
C GLU A 96 -12.42 -0.88 -6.64
N SER A 97 -12.22 -2.09 -6.04
CA SER A 97 -12.97 -2.46 -4.83
C SER A 97 -12.52 -1.62 -3.63
N ASP A 98 -13.41 -1.45 -2.68
CA ASP A 98 -13.11 -0.68 -1.46
C ASP A 98 -11.87 -1.20 -0.75
N GLY A 99 -11.73 -2.51 -0.64
CA GLY A 99 -10.58 -3.12 0.02
C GLY A 99 -9.28 -3.00 -0.78
N GLU A 100 -9.33 -2.98 -2.12
CA GLU A 100 -8.15 -2.71 -2.95
C GLU A 100 -7.67 -1.27 -2.74
N ILE A 101 -8.58 -0.29 -2.78
CA ILE A 101 -8.27 1.12 -2.51
C ILE A 101 -7.74 1.31 -1.09
N PHE A 102 -8.36 0.64 -0.11
CA PHE A 102 -7.89 0.64 1.28
C PHE A 102 -6.43 0.16 1.40
N LEU A 103 -6.09 -0.99 0.80
CA LEU A 103 -4.72 -1.53 0.86
C LEU A 103 -3.71 -0.62 0.16
N VAL A 104 -4.06 -0.05 -0.98
CA VAL A 104 -3.21 0.91 -1.70
C VAL A 104 -2.85 2.11 -0.82
N ILE A 105 -3.82 2.67 -0.12
CA ILE A 105 -3.58 3.78 0.81
C ILE A 105 -2.76 3.32 2.02
N LYS A 106 -3.16 2.22 2.62
CA LYS A 106 -2.54 1.69 3.84
C LYS A 106 -1.08 1.33 3.64
N GLU A 107 -0.76 0.59 2.58
CA GLU A 107 0.57 0.03 2.33
C GLU A 107 1.43 0.87 1.37
N GLY A 108 0.81 1.84 0.68
CA GLY A 108 1.45 2.63 -0.36
C GLY A 108 1.81 1.78 -1.59
N VAL A 109 2.10 2.43 -2.71
CA VAL A 109 2.40 1.75 -3.99
C VAL A 109 3.71 2.16 -4.62
N THR A 110 4.19 3.37 -4.34
CA THR A 110 5.45 3.91 -4.89
C THR A 110 6.26 4.61 -3.80
N ALA A 111 7.44 5.11 -4.16
CA ALA A 111 8.25 5.95 -3.26
C ALA A 111 7.54 7.28 -2.95
N ASP A 112 6.73 7.77 -3.88
CA ASP A 112 5.99 9.03 -3.76
C ASP A 112 4.64 8.83 -3.07
N MET A 113 3.93 7.73 -3.37
CA MET A 113 2.73 7.30 -2.63
C MET A 113 3.13 6.32 -1.52
N GLN A 114 3.68 6.86 -0.44
CA GLN A 114 4.16 6.09 0.71
C GLN A 114 3.01 5.51 1.56
N PRO A 115 3.30 4.49 2.41
CA PRO A 115 2.30 3.94 3.34
C PRO A 115 1.70 5.00 4.28
N TYR A 116 0.38 4.95 4.44
CA TYR A 116 -0.32 5.83 5.37
C TYR A 116 -0.63 5.18 6.73
N LYS A 117 -0.42 3.87 6.90
CA LYS A 117 -0.73 3.13 8.14
C LYS A 117 -0.12 3.70 9.42
N GLU A 118 1.01 4.40 9.33
CA GLU A 118 1.65 5.05 10.48
C GLU A 118 1.10 6.47 10.74
N ARG A 119 0.30 7.00 9.83
CA ARG A 119 -0.20 8.39 9.83
C ARG A 119 -1.72 8.48 9.92
N MET A 120 -2.42 7.38 9.63
CA MET A 120 -3.88 7.32 9.54
C MET A 120 -4.36 5.95 10.03
N GLY A 121 -5.33 5.92 10.94
CA GLY A 121 -5.97 4.68 11.39
C GLY A 121 -6.81 4.02 10.30
N ASP A 122 -7.04 2.72 10.43
CA ASP A 122 -7.83 1.94 9.46
C ASP A 122 -9.23 2.52 9.26
N GLU A 123 -9.90 2.99 10.31
CA GLU A 123 -11.21 3.64 10.25
C GLU A 123 -11.19 4.89 9.36
N ASP A 124 -10.21 5.76 9.56
CA ASP A 124 -10.04 6.96 8.73
C ASP A 124 -9.79 6.63 7.26
N ILE A 125 -9.01 5.56 7.00
CA ILE A 125 -8.76 5.09 5.62
C ILE A 125 -10.07 4.59 4.99
N TRP A 126 -10.91 3.85 5.72
CA TRP A 126 -12.21 3.39 5.21
C TRP A 126 -13.17 4.55 4.89
N HIS A 127 -13.22 5.57 5.74
CA HIS A 127 -13.97 6.79 5.43
C HIS A 127 -13.43 7.52 4.21
N LEU A 128 -12.09 7.54 4.05
CA LEU A 128 -11.44 8.11 2.87
C LEU A 128 -11.82 7.33 1.60
N VAL A 129 -11.89 5.99 1.66
CA VAL A 129 -12.38 5.16 0.54
C VAL A 129 -13.81 5.57 0.15
N ASN A 130 -14.71 5.74 1.11
CA ASN A 130 -16.09 6.20 0.85
C ASN A 130 -16.12 7.55 0.12
N TYR A 131 -15.26 8.48 0.52
CA TYR A 131 -15.15 9.77 -0.18
C TYR A 131 -14.59 9.63 -1.59
N LEU A 132 -13.49 8.88 -1.78
CA LEU A 132 -12.86 8.71 -3.09
C LEU A 132 -13.83 8.11 -4.12
N LYS A 133 -14.68 7.18 -3.71
CA LYS A 133 -15.72 6.58 -4.56
C LYS A 133 -16.75 7.62 -5.05
N THR A 134 -16.95 8.73 -4.32
CA THR A 134 -17.83 9.81 -4.76
C THR A 134 -17.24 10.69 -5.86
N LEU A 135 -15.92 10.62 -6.10
CA LEU A 135 -15.26 11.43 -7.12
C LEU A 135 -15.47 10.88 -8.53
N GLN A 136 -15.80 9.60 -8.66
CA GLN A 136 -16.11 8.96 -9.94
C GLN A 136 -17.33 9.60 -10.62
N ARG A 137 -17.25 9.76 -11.92
CA ARG A 137 -18.34 10.32 -12.76
C ARG A 137 -18.92 9.29 -13.70
#